data_f1a5218010ef60cd90f8474db334b09c
#
_entry.id   f1a5218010ef60cd90f8474db334b09c
#
_cell.length_a   1.000
_cell.length_b   1.000
_cell.length_c   1.000
_cell.angle_alpha   90.00
_cell.angle_beta   90.00
_cell.angle_gamma   90.00
#
_symmetry.space_group_name_H-M   'P 1'
#
loop_
_entity.id
_entity.type
_entity.pdbx_description
1 polymer ?
#
loop_
_entity_poly.entity_id
_entity_poly.type
_entity_poly.pdbx_seq_one_letter_code
_entity_poly.pdbx_strand_id
1 'polypeptide(L)'
;MSDGRSGTDATLRSLLKEMNETGTEGTEPAARTETVVEETATALYGERTLSIDEELIKQALPELLTALVRLRTSESHGKGVMDDLEEYFGADLSPGTVYPVLHELADEGPLSVHELVQTKEYSVEDADAARERLTAAMGDHLALGLVFRQALEEFDDAETAAVDFDGTVDPA
;
A
#
# COMPACT_ATOMS: atom_id res chain seq x y z
N MET A 1 33.12 -53.12 6.44
CA MET A 1 32.09 -52.52 7.31
C MET A 1 32.28 -51.02 7.30
N SER A 2 31.61 -50.34 6.40
CA SER A 2 31.57 -48.89 6.37
C SER A 2 30.55 -48.47 5.30
N ASP A 3 29.27 -48.45 5.61
CA ASP A 3 28.28 -47.83 4.75
C ASP A 3 26.98 -47.52 5.55
N GLY A 4 27.12 -46.59 6.47
CA GLY A 4 26.00 -46.11 7.25
C GLY A 4 25.87 -44.60 7.36
N ARG A 5 26.79 -43.82 6.79
CA ARG A 5 26.82 -42.35 6.98
C ARG A 5 26.39 -41.52 5.78
N SER A 6 26.29 -42.13 4.61
CA SER A 6 25.96 -41.38 3.37
C SER A 6 24.44 -41.09 3.23
N GLY A 7 23.57 -41.93 3.76
CA GLY A 7 22.12 -41.78 3.63
C GLY A 7 21.54 -40.71 4.55
N THR A 8 22.12 -40.57 5.75
CA THR A 8 21.64 -39.61 6.76
C THR A 8 21.98 -38.16 6.38
N ASP A 9 23.14 -37.97 5.75
CA ASP A 9 23.65 -36.65 5.33
C ASP A 9 22.85 -36.11 4.12
N ALA A 10 22.45 -36.98 3.19
CA ALA A 10 21.57 -36.63 2.07
C ALA A 10 20.16 -36.28 2.53
N THR A 11 19.64 -37.03 3.51
CA THR A 11 18.31 -36.80 4.09
C THR A 11 18.27 -35.49 4.89
N LEU A 12 19.33 -35.22 5.67
CA LEU A 12 19.47 -33.94 6.41
C LEU A 12 19.60 -32.74 5.47
N ARG A 13 20.36 -32.87 4.38
CA ARG A 13 20.45 -31.80 3.37
C ARG A 13 19.14 -31.58 2.62
N SER A 14 18.39 -32.64 2.34
CA SER A 14 17.06 -32.55 1.73
C SER A 14 16.05 -31.89 2.67
N LEU A 15 16.06 -32.27 3.95
CA LEU A 15 15.22 -31.63 4.98
C LEU A 15 15.61 -30.17 5.24
N LEU A 16 16.90 -29.86 5.28
CA LEU A 16 17.38 -28.48 5.41
C LEU A 16 17.03 -27.64 4.18
N LYS A 17 17.07 -28.23 2.98
CA LYS A 17 16.63 -27.57 1.75
C LYS A 17 15.11 -27.35 1.74
N GLU A 18 14.34 -28.35 2.16
CA GLU A 18 12.89 -28.26 2.28
C GLU A 18 12.46 -27.28 3.38
N MET A 19 13.16 -27.26 4.51
CA MET A 19 12.96 -26.24 5.58
C MET A 19 13.37 -24.85 5.11
N ASN A 20 14.38 -24.71 4.25
CA ASN A 20 14.81 -23.43 3.70
C ASN A 20 13.90 -22.99 2.53
N GLU A 21 13.33 -23.93 1.78
CA GLU A 21 12.33 -23.65 0.75
C GLU A 21 10.94 -23.39 1.35
N THR A 22 10.57 -24.04 2.45
CA THR A 22 9.38 -23.71 3.25
C THR A 22 9.60 -22.51 4.20
N GLY A 23 10.83 -22.21 4.55
CA GLY A 23 11.20 -21.01 5.33
C GLY A 23 11.32 -19.75 4.48
N THR A 24 11.31 -19.87 3.14
CA THR A 24 11.26 -18.73 2.21
C THR A 24 9.83 -18.37 1.82
N GLU A 25 8.84 -19.13 2.26
CA GLU A 25 7.42 -18.73 2.32
C GLU A 25 7.04 -18.10 3.66
N GLY A 26 7.99 -17.66 4.47
CA GLY A 26 7.80 -16.58 5.39
C GLY A 26 7.65 -15.34 4.56
N THR A 27 6.44 -15.12 4.04
CA THR A 27 6.05 -13.92 3.33
C THR A 27 6.60 -12.74 4.11
N GLU A 28 7.53 -11.98 3.52
CA GLU A 28 8.00 -10.70 4.07
C GLU A 28 6.81 -9.96 4.67
N PRO A 29 6.90 -9.36 5.85
CA PRO A 29 5.75 -8.73 6.52
C PRO A 29 4.97 -7.78 5.61
N ALA A 30 5.66 -7.10 4.70
CA ALA A 30 5.11 -6.12 3.76
C ALA A 30 4.85 -6.66 2.33
N ALA A 31 5.03 -7.96 2.05
CA ALA A 31 4.93 -8.49 0.68
C ALA A 31 3.57 -8.22 0.00
N ARG A 32 2.48 -8.21 0.75
CA ARG A 32 1.15 -7.84 0.23
C ARG A 32 1.05 -6.35 -0.07
N THR A 33 1.65 -5.50 0.75
CA THR A 33 1.73 -4.06 0.52
C THR A 33 2.48 -3.79 -0.76
N GLU A 34 3.65 -4.39 -0.94
CA GLU A 34 4.46 -4.29 -2.16
C GLU A 34 3.65 -4.70 -3.39
N THR A 35 2.99 -5.85 -3.37
CA THR A 35 2.14 -6.33 -4.48
C THR A 35 1.05 -5.34 -4.84
N VAL A 36 0.30 -4.83 -3.86
CA VAL A 36 -0.80 -3.87 -4.08
C VAL A 36 -0.27 -2.56 -4.69
N VAL A 37 0.86 -2.06 -4.21
CA VAL A 37 1.47 -0.83 -4.72
C VAL A 37 1.98 -1.01 -6.15
N GLU A 38 2.70 -2.10 -6.44
CA GLU A 38 3.20 -2.39 -7.78
C GLU A 38 2.08 -2.60 -8.80
N GLU A 39 1.03 -3.35 -8.45
CA GLU A 39 -0.14 -3.55 -9.31
C GLU A 39 -0.87 -2.22 -9.59
N THR A 40 -1.03 -1.39 -8.57
CA THR A 40 -1.66 -0.07 -8.71
C THR A 40 -0.83 0.85 -9.60
N ALA A 41 0.47 0.95 -9.36
CA ALA A 41 1.38 1.78 -10.15
C ALA A 41 1.44 1.32 -11.61
N THR A 42 1.49 0.01 -11.82
CA THR A 42 1.49 -0.57 -13.18
C THR A 42 0.19 -0.27 -13.91
N ALA A 43 -0.95 -0.38 -13.24
CA ALA A 43 -2.27 -0.11 -13.83
C ALA A 43 -2.44 1.37 -14.20
N LEU A 44 -1.90 2.30 -13.40
CA LEU A 44 -2.07 3.74 -13.62
C LEU A 44 -1.01 4.33 -14.55
N TYR A 45 0.23 3.93 -14.41
CA TYR A 45 1.38 4.59 -15.06
C TYR A 45 2.16 3.68 -16.00
N GLY A 46 1.90 2.37 -15.99
CA GLY A 46 2.72 1.37 -16.68
C GLY A 46 4.11 1.19 -16.04
N GLU A 47 4.33 1.75 -14.87
CA GLU A 47 5.57 1.70 -14.10
C GLU A 47 5.32 0.99 -12.76
N ARG A 48 6.40 0.57 -12.09
CA ARG A 48 6.29 -0.14 -10.80
C ARG A 48 6.25 0.78 -9.59
N THR A 49 6.48 2.08 -9.77
CA THR A 49 6.58 3.04 -8.67
C THR A 49 5.33 3.90 -8.60
N LEU A 50 4.68 3.90 -7.45
CA LEU A 50 3.57 4.76 -7.14
C LEU A 50 4.10 6.10 -6.61
N SER A 51 3.58 7.20 -7.14
CA SER A 51 3.90 8.55 -6.67
C SER A 51 2.63 9.26 -6.22
N ILE A 52 2.55 9.52 -4.93
CA ILE A 52 1.43 10.24 -4.31
C ILE A 52 2.01 11.42 -3.51
N ASP A 53 1.34 12.57 -3.57
CA ASP A 53 1.74 13.74 -2.80
C ASP A 53 1.64 13.46 -1.29
N GLU A 54 2.66 13.89 -0.52
CA GLU A 54 2.74 13.62 0.93
C GLU A 54 1.58 14.26 1.70
N GLU A 55 1.09 15.43 1.28
CA GLU A 55 -0.05 16.07 1.94
C GLU A 55 -1.34 15.25 1.74
N LEU A 56 -1.51 14.63 0.57
CA LEU A 56 -2.62 13.70 0.33
C LEU A 56 -2.49 12.43 1.18
N ILE A 57 -1.28 11.91 1.35
CA ILE A 57 -1.00 10.79 2.27
C ILE A 57 -1.39 11.16 3.70
N LYS A 58 -1.03 12.35 4.17
CA LYS A 58 -1.39 12.84 5.52
C LYS A 58 -2.90 12.96 5.70
N GLN A 59 -3.61 13.45 4.70
CA GLN A 59 -5.07 13.59 4.72
C GLN A 59 -5.79 12.24 4.77
N ALA A 60 -5.26 11.23 4.06
CA ALA A 60 -5.81 9.87 4.02
C ALA A 60 -5.14 8.93 5.04
N LEU A 61 -4.40 9.46 6.00
CA LEU A 61 -3.57 8.66 6.91
C LEU A 61 -4.37 7.61 7.71
N PRO A 62 -5.55 7.91 8.28
CA PRO A 62 -6.33 6.91 9.01
C PRO A 62 -6.71 5.70 8.14
N GLU A 63 -7.16 5.95 6.92
CA GLU A 63 -7.54 4.91 5.96
C GLU A 63 -6.31 4.12 5.49
N LEU A 64 -5.23 4.82 5.18
CA LEU A 64 -3.99 4.19 4.74
C LEU A 64 -3.37 3.32 5.84
N LEU A 65 -3.33 3.78 7.09
CA LEU A 65 -2.85 2.98 8.22
C LEU A 65 -3.73 1.74 8.44
N THR A 66 -5.05 1.87 8.32
CA THR A 66 -5.97 0.73 8.39
C THR A 66 -5.66 -0.30 7.30
N ALA A 67 -5.41 0.16 6.07
CA ALA A 67 -5.04 -0.71 4.95
C ALA A 67 -3.68 -1.39 5.18
N LEU A 68 -2.66 -0.65 5.59
CA LEU A 68 -1.32 -1.18 5.84
C LEU A 68 -1.32 -2.23 6.96
N VAL A 69 -1.98 -1.97 8.08
CA VAL A 69 -2.13 -2.96 9.15
C VAL A 69 -2.82 -4.23 8.64
N ARG A 70 -3.83 -4.12 7.76
CA ARG A 70 -4.51 -5.28 7.17
C ARG A 70 -3.66 -6.05 6.18
N LEU A 71 -2.81 -5.36 5.42
CA LEU A 71 -1.95 -5.96 4.40
C LEU A 71 -0.72 -6.64 4.98
N ARG A 72 -0.21 -6.18 6.12
CA ARG A 72 0.91 -6.84 6.80
C ARG A 72 0.51 -8.22 7.29
N THR A 73 1.39 -9.18 7.10
CA THR A 73 1.18 -10.57 7.55
C THR A 73 1.66 -10.79 8.98
N SER A 74 2.60 -9.97 9.43
CA SER A 74 3.20 -9.97 10.77
C SER A 74 3.87 -8.62 11.04
N GLU A 75 4.40 -8.42 12.24
CA GLU A 75 5.15 -7.21 12.60
C GLU A 75 4.37 -5.90 12.34
N SER A 76 3.06 -5.92 12.58
CA SER A 76 2.18 -4.76 12.41
C SER A 76 2.35 -3.74 13.55
N HIS A 77 3.59 -3.55 14.01
CA HIS A 77 3.93 -2.50 14.97
C HIS A 77 4.11 -1.16 14.26
N GLY A 78 4.00 -0.07 15.02
CA GLY A 78 4.02 1.28 14.46
C GLY A 78 5.24 1.57 13.59
N LYS A 79 6.43 1.07 13.97
CA LYS A 79 7.64 1.23 13.17
C LYS A 79 7.52 0.54 11.81
N GLY A 80 7.05 -0.71 11.75
CA GLY A 80 6.90 -1.44 10.49
C GLY A 80 5.92 -0.75 9.54
N VAL A 81 4.84 -0.20 10.06
CA VAL A 81 3.88 0.58 9.26
C VAL A 81 4.47 1.90 8.77
N MET A 82 5.33 2.54 9.56
CA MET A 82 6.05 3.75 9.13
C MET A 82 7.08 3.44 8.05
N ASP A 83 7.81 2.32 8.18
CA ASP A 83 8.74 1.86 7.16
C ASP A 83 8.00 1.60 5.82
N ASP A 84 6.79 1.05 5.85
CA ASP A 84 5.95 0.86 4.64
C ASP A 84 5.51 2.19 4.01
N LEU A 85 5.17 3.20 4.83
CA LEU A 85 4.82 4.54 4.34
C LEU A 85 5.98 5.19 3.61
N GLU A 86 7.19 5.08 4.14
CA GLU A 86 8.39 5.61 3.50
C GLU A 86 8.74 4.83 2.22
N GLU A 87 8.81 3.50 2.30
CA GLU A 87 9.28 2.64 1.22
C GLU A 87 8.34 2.61 0.02
N TYR A 88 7.02 2.45 0.27
CA TYR A 88 6.05 2.23 -0.80
C TYR A 88 5.28 3.47 -1.22
N PHE A 89 5.23 4.49 -0.38
CA PHE A 89 4.47 5.72 -0.64
C PHE A 89 5.34 6.98 -0.65
N GLY A 90 6.64 6.85 -0.33
CA GLY A 90 7.57 7.98 -0.27
C GLY A 90 7.24 9.00 0.83
N ALA A 91 6.50 8.59 1.86
CA ALA A 91 6.05 9.48 2.94
C ALA A 91 6.85 9.22 4.23
N ASP A 92 7.86 10.04 4.48
CA ASP A 92 8.65 10.03 5.72
C ASP A 92 7.94 10.80 6.84
N LEU A 93 6.96 10.15 7.46
CA LEU A 93 6.16 10.74 8.52
C LEU A 93 6.77 10.50 9.90
N SER A 94 6.76 11.53 10.74
CA SER A 94 7.28 11.42 12.11
C SER A 94 6.41 10.51 12.99
N PRO A 95 7.00 9.87 14.02
CA PRO A 95 6.23 9.14 15.02
C PRO A 95 5.12 9.97 15.67
N GLY A 96 5.36 11.27 15.87
CA GLY A 96 4.36 12.21 16.41
C GLY A 96 3.15 12.44 15.50
N THR A 97 3.26 12.11 14.21
CA THR A 97 2.15 12.15 13.24
C THR A 97 1.41 10.82 13.20
N VAL A 98 2.12 9.70 13.18
CA VAL A 98 1.56 8.36 12.93
C VAL A 98 0.94 7.74 14.17
N TYR A 99 1.65 7.75 15.31
CA TYR A 99 1.18 7.07 16.53
C TYR A 99 -0.15 7.61 17.08
N PRO A 100 -0.43 8.92 17.10
CA PRO A 100 -1.74 9.41 17.55
C PRO A 100 -2.88 8.85 16.72
N VAL A 101 -2.70 8.74 15.40
CA VAL A 101 -3.72 8.18 14.49
C VAL A 101 -3.90 6.68 14.71
N LEU A 102 -2.81 5.91 14.91
CA LEU A 102 -2.90 4.49 15.25
C LEU A 102 -3.63 4.26 16.57
N HIS A 103 -3.38 5.10 17.58
CA HIS A 103 -4.07 5.02 18.87
C HIS A 103 -5.58 5.34 18.72
N GLU A 104 -5.93 6.39 17.98
CA GLU A 104 -7.33 6.72 17.70
C GLU A 104 -8.06 5.58 16.97
N LEU A 105 -7.40 4.97 15.99
CA LEU A 105 -7.93 3.81 15.26
C LEU A 105 -8.10 2.57 16.16
N ALA A 106 -7.28 2.42 17.19
CA ALA A 106 -7.41 1.34 18.16
C ALA A 106 -8.44 1.64 19.25
N ASP A 107 -8.64 2.90 19.61
CA ASP A 107 -9.57 3.30 20.67
C ASP A 107 -11.02 3.44 20.16
N GLU A 108 -11.20 4.02 18.97
CA GLU A 108 -12.51 4.37 18.42
C GLU A 108 -12.75 3.83 17.00
N GLY A 109 -11.76 3.18 16.42
CA GLY A 109 -11.79 2.72 15.04
C GLY A 109 -11.79 1.20 14.89
N PRO A 110 -11.41 0.70 13.71
CA PRO A 110 -11.47 -0.72 13.38
C PRO A 110 -10.28 -1.54 13.85
N LEU A 111 -9.27 -0.92 14.49
CA LEU A 111 -8.08 -1.62 14.94
C LEU A 111 -8.17 -2.02 16.41
N SER A 112 -7.36 -2.98 16.79
CA SER A 112 -7.02 -3.29 18.17
C SER A 112 -5.50 -3.22 18.37
N VAL A 113 -5.07 -3.04 19.60
CA VAL A 113 -3.65 -3.00 19.97
C VAL A 113 -3.34 -4.09 20.97
N HIS A 114 -2.29 -4.84 20.71
CA HIS A 114 -1.71 -5.81 21.62
C HIS A 114 -0.38 -5.31 22.13
N GLU A 115 -0.26 -5.14 23.45
CA GLU A 115 0.99 -4.76 24.08
C GLU A 115 1.90 -5.98 24.21
N LEU A 116 3.04 -5.95 23.54
CA LEU A 116 4.13 -6.88 23.70
C LEU A 116 5.16 -6.30 24.68
N VAL A 117 6.15 -7.10 25.08
CA VAL A 117 7.12 -6.70 26.11
C VAL A 117 7.86 -5.38 25.79
N GLN A 118 8.09 -5.09 24.51
CA GLN A 118 8.82 -3.89 24.07
C GLN A 118 8.13 -3.11 22.94
N THR A 119 7.04 -3.63 22.37
CA THR A 119 6.35 -3.04 21.23
C THR A 119 4.85 -3.19 21.36
N LYS A 120 4.12 -2.35 20.62
CA LYS A 120 2.67 -2.49 20.42
C LYS A 120 2.43 -2.98 19.01
N GLU A 121 1.66 -4.05 18.88
CA GLU A 121 1.25 -4.61 17.61
C GLU A 121 -0.23 -4.28 17.36
N TYR A 122 -0.52 -3.82 16.15
CA TYR A 122 -1.87 -3.45 15.72
C TYR A 122 -2.45 -4.55 14.83
N SER A 123 -3.75 -4.75 14.93
CA SER A 123 -4.48 -5.69 14.07
C SER A 123 -5.87 -5.14 13.76
N VAL A 124 -6.47 -5.60 12.66
CA VAL A 124 -7.86 -5.26 12.34
C VAL A 124 -8.78 -6.14 13.19
N GLU A 125 -9.53 -5.53 14.09
CA GLU A 125 -10.50 -6.20 14.95
C GLU A 125 -11.89 -6.23 14.28
N ASP A 126 -12.32 -5.07 13.76
CA ASP A 126 -13.58 -4.93 13.05
C ASP A 126 -13.34 -4.84 11.53
N ALA A 127 -13.42 -6.00 10.87
CA ALA A 127 -13.19 -6.08 9.43
C ALA A 127 -14.28 -5.37 8.60
N ASP A 128 -15.49 -5.31 9.11
CA ASP A 128 -16.60 -4.64 8.40
C ASP A 128 -16.46 -3.12 8.49
N ALA A 129 -16.14 -2.59 9.67
CA ALA A 129 -15.82 -1.17 9.84
C ALA A 129 -14.59 -0.75 9.04
N ALA A 130 -13.53 -1.57 9.00
CA ALA A 130 -12.35 -1.32 8.17
C ALA A 130 -12.72 -1.27 6.68
N ARG A 131 -13.51 -2.22 6.21
CA ARG A 131 -13.98 -2.29 4.83
C ARG A 131 -14.84 -1.08 4.45
N GLU A 132 -15.78 -0.69 5.31
CA GLU A 132 -16.65 0.47 5.09
C GLU A 132 -15.80 1.75 4.97
N ARG A 133 -14.86 1.97 5.88
CA ARG A 133 -13.95 3.11 5.86
C ARG A 133 -13.13 3.18 4.56
N LEU A 134 -12.51 2.07 4.16
CA LEU A 134 -11.72 2.02 2.93
C LEU A 134 -12.58 2.18 1.67
N THR A 135 -13.79 1.63 1.66
CA THR A 135 -14.72 1.79 0.53
C THR A 135 -15.16 3.23 0.36
N ALA A 136 -15.49 3.91 1.47
CA ALA A 136 -15.85 5.33 1.45
C ALA A 136 -14.70 6.19 0.92
N ALA A 137 -13.50 6.03 1.48
CA ALA A 137 -12.31 6.77 1.05
C ALA A 137 -11.98 6.53 -0.43
N MET A 138 -12.03 5.28 -0.88
CA MET A 138 -11.85 4.92 -2.30
C MET A 138 -12.88 5.63 -3.18
N GLY A 139 -14.15 5.64 -2.78
CA GLY A 139 -15.23 6.29 -3.52
C GLY A 139 -15.00 7.80 -3.65
N ASP A 140 -14.63 8.47 -2.59
CA ASP A 140 -14.37 9.91 -2.56
C ASP A 140 -13.17 10.30 -3.45
N HIS A 141 -12.06 9.58 -3.31
CA HIS A 141 -10.86 9.85 -4.12
C HIS A 141 -11.07 9.54 -5.59
N LEU A 142 -11.79 8.46 -5.91
CA LEU A 142 -12.12 8.11 -7.29
C LEU A 142 -13.06 9.13 -7.92
N ALA A 143 -14.10 9.56 -7.19
CA ALA A 143 -15.04 10.59 -7.66
C ALA A 143 -14.31 11.89 -7.98
N LEU A 144 -13.41 12.34 -7.09
CA LEU A 144 -12.61 13.53 -7.32
C LEU A 144 -11.67 13.37 -8.54
N GLY A 145 -11.01 12.23 -8.68
CA GLY A 145 -10.18 11.92 -9.83
C GLY A 145 -10.96 11.92 -11.15
N LEU A 146 -12.18 11.40 -11.17
CA LEU A 146 -13.05 11.42 -12.34
C LEU A 146 -13.51 12.84 -12.72
N VAL A 147 -13.77 13.69 -11.71
CA VAL A 147 -14.06 15.12 -11.97
C VAL A 147 -12.88 15.81 -12.63
N PHE A 148 -11.67 15.57 -12.13
CA PHE A 148 -10.46 16.16 -12.73
C PHE A 148 -10.24 15.64 -14.16
N ARG A 149 -10.43 14.35 -14.39
CA ARG A 149 -10.34 13.78 -15.73
C ARG A 149 -11.34 14.43 -16.68
N GLN A 150 -12.61 14.57 -16.29
CA GLN A 150 -13.62 15.21 -17.14
C GLN A 150 -13.29 16.67 -17.43
N ALA A 151 -12.77 17.39 -16.42
CA ALA A 151 -12.34 18.78 -16.63
C ALA A 151 -11.16 18.89 -17.62
N LEU A 152 -10.23 17.95 -17.58
CA LEU A 152 -9.11 17.91 -18.53
C LEU A 152 -9.58 17.69 -19.98
N GLU A 153 -10.59 16.85 -20.20
CA GLU A 153 -11.19 16.64 -21.53
C GLU A 153 -11.73 17.96 -22.12
N GLU A 154 -12.34 18.83 -21.29
CA GLU A 154 -12.82 20.16 -21.71
C GLU A 154 -11.67 21.11 -22.14
N PHE A 155 -10.49 21.01 -21.52
CA PHE A 155 -9.33 21.81 -21.94
C PHE A 155 -8.80 21.34 -23.31
N ASP A 156 -8.75 20.04 -23.56
CA ASP A 156 -8.28 19.47 -24.80
C ASP A 156 -9.23 19.83 -25.97
N ASP A 157 -10.55 19.79 -25.74
CA ASP A 157 -11.56 20.20 -26.73
C ASP A 157 -11.47 21.69 -27.06
N ALA A 158 -11.20 22.53 -26.06
CA ALA A 158 -11.06 23.98 -26.27
C ALA A 158 -9.78 24.32 -27.08
N GLU A 159 -8.68 23.60 -26.88
CA GLU A 159 -7.46 23.77 -27.65
C GLU A 159 -7.63 23.32 -29.10
N THR A 160 -8.33 22.22 -29.35
CA THR A 160 -8.67 21.73 -30.70
C THR A 160 -9.56 22.71 -31.44
N ALA A 161 -10.58 23.27 -30.78
CA ALA A 161 -11.47 24.27 -31.35
C ALA A 161 -10.73 25.59 -31.68
N ALA A 162 -9.73 25.98 -30.92
CA ALA A 162 -8.92 27.17 -31.18
C ALA A 162 -8.01 27.01 -32.38
N VAL A 163 -7.53 25.80 -32.65
CA VAL A 163 -6.69 25.48 -33.81
C VAL A 163 -7.53 25.51 -35.14
N ASP A 164 -8.78 25.08 -35.07
CA ASP A 164 -9.68 25.10 -36.26
C ASP A 164 -10.13 26.51 -36.66
N PHE A 165 -10.01 27.52 -35.80
CA PHE A 165 -10.39 28.91 -36.10
C PHE A 165 -9.30 29.74 -36.74
N ASP A 166 -8.08 29.23 -36.90
CA ASP A 166 -6.94 29.92 -37.57
C ASP A 166 -6.79 29.52 -39.07
N GLY A 167 -7.84 29.10 -39.70
CA GLY A 167 -7.82 28.67 -41.09
C GLY A 167 -8.73 29.46 -42.01
N THR A 168 -8.18 30.42 -42.72
CA THR A 168 -8.67 30.99 -44.00
C THR A 168 -9.78 32.05 -43.87
N VAL A 169 -9.34 33.29 -43.69
CA VAL A 169 -10.03 34.39 -44.33
C VAL A 169 -9.54 34.40 -45.76
N ASP A 170 -10.37 33.91 -46.69
CA ASP A 170 -10.18 34.05 -48.14
C ASP A 170 -10.29 35.55 -48.48
N PRO A 171 -9.25 36.21 -49.02
CA PRO A 171 -9.39 37.57 -49.47
C PRO A 171 -10.11 37.57 -50.82
N ALA A 172 -11.37 37.90 -50.75
CA ALA A 172 -12.09 38.24 -51.97
C ALA A 172 -11.66 39.56 -52.54
#